data_6f5216c5d276765c0373da3adb60bff1
#
_entry.id   6f5216c5d276765c0373da3adb60bff1
#
_cell.length_a   1.000
_cell.length_b   1.000
_cell.length_c   1.000
_cell.angle_alpha   90.00
_cell.angle_beta   90.00
_cell.angle_gamma   90.00
#
_symmetry.space_group_name_H-M   'P 1'
#
loop_
_entity.id
_entity.type
_entity.pdbx_description
1 polymer ?
#
loop_
_entity_poly.entity_id
_entity_poly.type
_entity_poly.pdbx_seq_one_letter_code
_entity_poly.pdbx_strand_id
1 'polypeptide(L)'
;MKRLVLFSAFLLLLLSCGQQPEAVQHDGISFVPMETKRLPDMNVPRGGHALVWAGDHLLAIGGHTTGFIPTATAEYYEGGRWHSLSTIYPHDTPFALVLNDGDVLVGGGYGESFGVGRTFGVECYHPATHSFTSKPIMDQKRAHASALEMEDGSVVISGNWNTTDCTEIYNFTHNAVRVDTVSDNRSYPILLPVAKDNVWIIGGRVDSYNNTPTNVVDQLKGEPFSVELLTEWHPQTPLDRNMHAQACRLAEHTFLIPAQNGKGQFAPMLVDSGGFSLLPMEQPLPQEGPWGAIRYVGSFWTVPETQTAWLMGQDKQNHVFLAEIDCQPAFQGGKARLTMHYTQAIEGLPGVLWEMMLPDGSFVTAGGMVATNYDVTAAAFAFYPMAKSQAHAMLWVMGIGAVLVVCLLAVVVAKRRKRDEEDTPDAAAEDVVTSAKRILSGKLEALMEEQQLFRNKDLRIADVVAALHTNTNYLSAYLNGVLNTSFPAFITGYRIRYAQELMRQDPAMRLSQVAEASGFTNEKSFLRSFKAACGVTPSEWKQEVE
;
A
#
# COMPACT_ATOMS: atom_id res chain seq x y z
N MET A 1 -23.59 -1.97 -47.83
CA MET A 1 -23.82 -3.14 -46.99
C MET A 1 -22.65 -3.48 -46.05
N LYS A 2 -21.39 -3.61 -46.48
CA LYS A 2 -20.25 -3.95 -45.59
C LYS A 2 -20.00 -2.95 -44.42
N ARG A 3 -20.35 -1.68 -44.56
CA ARG A 3 -20.19 -0.66 -43.49
C ARG A 3 -21.33 -0.69 -42.46
N LEU A 4 -22.52 -1.19 -42.81
CA LEU A 4 -23.63 -1.34 -41.87
C LEU A 4 -23.43 -2.57 -40.96
N VAL A 5 -22.80 -3.63 -41.48
CA VAL A 5 -22.49 -4.87 -40.74
C VAL A 5 -21.37 -4.61 -39.69
N LEU A 6 -20.38 -3.76 -39.98
CA LEU A 6 -19.36 -3.37 -39.03
C LEU A 6 -19.91 -2.50 -37.89
N PHE A 7 -20.89 -1.65 -38.17
CA PHE A 7 -21.54 -0.81 -37.17
C PHE A 7 -22.47 -1.61 -36.24
N SER A 8 -23.20 -2.61 -36.81
CA SER A 8 -24.01 -3.53 -35.99
C SER A 8 -23.16 -4.51 -35.17
N ALA A 9 -22.00 -4.96 -35.67
CA ALA A 9 -21.05 -5.78 -34.92
C ALA A 9 -20.39 -5.00 -33.79
N PHE A 10 -20.07 -3.70 -33.98
CA PHE A 10 -19.55 -2.84 -32.96
C PHE A 10 -20.60 -2.47 -31.89
N LEU A 11 -21.87 -2.31 -32.31
CA LEU A 11 -22.98 -2.09 -31.39
C LEU A 11 -23.33 -3.36 -30.59
N LEU A 12 -23.20 -4.54 -31.20
CA LEU A 12 -23.36 -5.84 -30.53
C LEU A 12 -22.18 -6.14 -29.58
N LEU A 13 -20.97 -5.70 -29.88
CA LEU A 13 -19.82 -5.76 -28.97
C LEU A 13 -19.98 -4.79 -27.77
N LEU A 14 -20.63 -3.65 -27.96
CA LEU A 14 -20.99 -2.73 -26.87
C LEU A 14 -22.17 -3.25 -26.04
N LEU A 15 -23.06 -4.07 -26.62
CA LEU A 15 -24.18 -4.71 -25.92
C LEU A 15 -23.80 -6.05 -25.27
N SER A 16 -22.65 -6.65 -25.64
CA SER A 16 -22.08 -7.82 -24.98
C SER A 16 -21.12 -7.47 -23.82
N CYS A 17 -20.99 -6.20 -23.47
CA CYS A 17 -20.48 -5.80 -22.14
C CYS A 17 -21.43 -6.46 -21.13
N GLY A 18 -21.00 -7.57 -20.52
CA GLY A 18 -21.79 -8.33 -19.58
C GLY A 18 -22.48 -7.39 -18.61
N GLN A 19 -23.76 -7.64 -18.32
CA GLN A 19 -24.50 -6.91 -17.30
C GLN A 19 -23.61 -6.88 -16.05
N GLN A 20 -23.13 -5.71 -15.68
CA GLN A 20 -22.45 -5.57 -14.39
C GLN A 20 -23.45 -6.00 -13.32
N PRO A 21 -23.04 -6.80 -12.35
CA PRO A 21 -23.94 -7.17 -11.27
C PRO A 21 -24.49 -5.88 -10.63
N GLU A 22 -25.80 -5.85 -10.43
CA GLU A 22 -26.48 -4.69 -9.86
C GLU A 22 -26.20 -4.62 -8.35
N ALA A 23 -26.25 -3.40 -7.79
CA ALA A 23 -26.17 -3.24 -6.34
C ALA A 23 -27.34 -3.94 -5.65
N VAL A 24 -27.05 -4.72 -4.62
CA VAL A 24 -28.04 -5.46 -3.84
C VAL A 24 -28.42 -4.62 -2.60
N GLN A 25 -29.73 -4.44 -2.37
CA GLN A 25 -30.21 -3.77 -1.17
C GLN A 25 -30.51 -4.80 -0.06
N HIS A 26 -30.01 -4.55 1.13
CA HIS A 26 -30.29 -5.35 2.32
C HIS A 26 -30.34 -4.46 3.56
N ASP A 27 -31.46 -4.48 4.29
CA ASP A 27 -31.70 -3.66 5.48
C ASP A 27 -31.40 -2.15 5.31
N GLY A 28 -31.70 -1.62 4.12
CA GLY A 28 -31.47 -0.20 3.80
C GLY A 28 -30.01 0.14 3.45
N ILE A 29 -29.11 -0.85 3.40
CA ILE A 29 -27.72 -0.71 3.00
C ILE A 29 -27.56 -1.19 1.56
N SER A 30 -26.85 -0.41 0.75
CA SER A 30 -26.51 -0.78 -0.62
C SER A 30 -25.19 -1.52 -0.65
N PHE A 31 -25.21 -2.75 -1.16
CA PHE A 31 -24.02 -3.56 -1.41
C PHE A 31 -23.66 -3.46 -2.89
N VAL A 32 -22.53 -2.80 -3.16
CA VAL A 32 -22.03 -2.52 -4.51
C VAL A 32 -21.11 -3.65 -4.95
N PRO A 33 -21.28 -4.22 -6.14
CA PRO A 33 -20.39 -5.29 -6.61
C PRO A 33 -18.96 -4.76 -6.80
N MET A 34 -17.97 -5.58 -6.49
CA MET A 34 -16.56 -5.31 -6.75
C MET A 34 -15.92 -6.38 -7.63
N GLU A 35 -14.90 -5.99 -8.36
CA GLU A 35 -14.12 -6.91 -9.19
C GLU A 35 -13.21 -7.76 -8.31
N THR A 36 -13.07 -9.05 -8.69
CA THR A 36 -12.16 -9.99 -8.03
C THR A 36 -11.30 -10.65 -9.07
N LYS A 37 -10.02 -10.78 -8.77
CA LYS A 37 -9.06 -11.48 -9.61
C LYS A 37 -8.35 -12.56 -8.79
N ARG A 38 -8.36 -13.80 -9.28
CA ARG A 38 -7.47 -14.83 -8.76
C ARG A 38 -6.05 -14.52 -9.21
N LEU A 39 -5.14 -14.41 -8.25
CA LEU A 39 -3.71 -14.30 -8.49
C LEU A 39 -3.10 -15.71 -8.63
N PRO A 40 -1.88 -15.85 -9.16
CA PRO A 40 -1.12 -17.09 -9.03
C PRO A 40 -1.01 -17.52 -7.57
N ASP A 41 -1.12 -18.82 -7.34
CA ASP A 41 -0.94 -19.40 -6.02
C ASP A 41 0.50 -19.18 -5.53
N MET A 42 0.70 -18.99 -4.23
CA MET A 42 2.03 -18.98 -3.61
C MET A 42 2.75 -20.31 -3.85
N ASN A 43 4.06 -20.31 -3.81
CA ASN A 43 4.84 -21.56 -3.95
C ASN A 43 4.69 -22.46 -2.72
N VAL A 44 4.49 -21.89 -1.54
CA VAL A 44 4.31 -22.61 -0.27
C VAL A 44 2.95 -22.25 0.33
N PRO A 45 2.03 -23.22 0.49
CA PRO A 45 0.80 -23.02 1.24
C PRO A 45 1.12 -22.65 2.69
N ARG A 46 0.50 -21.60 3.22
CA ARG A 46 0.81 -21.12 4.56
C ARG A 46 -0.36 -20.48 5.29
N GLY A 47 -0.41 -20.69 6.60
CA GLY A 47 -1.22 -19.95 7.55
C GLY A 47 -0.32 -19.37 8.64
N GLY A 48 -0.81 -18.44 9.45
CA GLY A 48 -0.01 -17.84 10.53
C GLY A 48 1.19 -17.00 10.06
N HIS A 49 1.25 -16.64 8.79
CA HIS A 49 2.31 -15.80 8.23
C HIS A 49 2.01 -14.32 8.44
N ALA A 50 3.03 -13.46 8.31
CA ALA A 50 2.82 -12.04 8.14
C ALA A 50 2.69 -11.70 6.66
N LEU A 51 1.77 -10.78 6.34
CA LEU A 51 1.57 -10.25 4.99
C LEU A 51 1.75 -8.75 5.05
N VAL A 52 2.71 -8.21 4.30
CA VAL A 52 3.05 -6.78 4.32
C VAL A 52 3.34 -6.25 2.92
N TRP A 53 3.16 -4.94 2.73
CA TRP A 53 3.62 -4.24 1.55
C TRP A 53 5.04 -3.71 1.79
N ALA A 54 6.02 -4.25 1.09
CA ALA A 54 7.44 -3.96 1.27
C ALA A 54 7.99 -3.22 0.04
N GLY A 55 8.17 -1.91 0.16
CA GLY A 55 8.64 -1.08 -0.96
C GLY A 55 7.63 -1.00 -2.10
N ASP A 56 7.70 -1.88 -3.08
CA ASP A 56 6.87 -1.92 -4.28
C ASP A 56 6.23 -3.30 -4.55
N HIS A 57 6.35 -4.24 -3.62
CA HIS A 57 5.82 -5.60 -3.75
C HIS A 57 5.16 -6.12 -2.46
N LEU A 58 4.28 -7.10 -2.64
CA LEU A 58 3.65 -7.83 -1.54
C LEU A 58 4.62 -8.89 -1.03
N LEU A 59 4.77 -9.00 0.29
CA LEU A 59 5.68 -9.95 0.95
C LEU A 59 4.92 -10.77 1.99
N ALA A 60 4.98 -12.10 1.85
CA ALA A 60 4.47 -13.08 2.82
C ALA A 60 5.65 -13.72 3.56
N ILE A 61 5.67 -13.68 4.89
CA ILE A 61 6.84 -14.10 5.69
C ILE A 61 6.45 -15.14 6.72
N GLY A 62 7.17 -16.26 6.76
CA GLY A 62 6.99 -17.29 7.78
C GLY A 62 5.65 -18.01 7.68
N GLY A 63 5.01 -18.21 8.82
CA GLY A 63 3.82 -19.03 8.97
C GLY A 63 4.13 -20.51 9.13
N HIS A 64 3.10 -21.31 9.06
CA HIS A 64 3.18 -22.76 9.09
C HIS A 64 2.53 -23.38 7.85
N THR A 65 2.98 -24.57 7.51
CA THR A 65 2.37 -25.46 6.52
C THR A 65 1.37 -26.41 7.19
N THR A 66 0.77 -27.32 6.42
CA THR A 66 -0.15 -28.34 6.95
C THR A 66 0.47 -29.08 8.14
N GLY A 67 -0.31 -29.28 9.21
CA GLY A 67 0.16 -29.88 10.47
C GLY A 67 0.86 -28.89 11.39
N PHE A 68 0.66 -27.58 11.21
CA PHE A 68 1.28 -26.53 12.01
C PHE A 68 2.82 -26.62 12.05
N ILE A 69 3.43 -26.93 10.91
CA ILE A 69 4.88 -27.02 10.79
C ILE A 69 5.42 -25.63 10.40
N PRO A 70 6.15 -24.92 11.28
CA PRO A 70 6.71 -23.62 10.97
C PRO A 70 7.64 -23.66 9.76
N THR A 71 7.62 -22.61 8.96
CA THR A 71 8.50 -22.52 7.79
C THR A 71 9.51 -21.39 7.94
N ALA A 72 10.76 -21.66 7.54
CA ALA A 72 11.82 -20.65 7.42
C ALA A 72 11.87 -20.09 5.99
N THR A 73 10.72 -19.73 5.43
CA THR A 73 10.61 -19.19 4.08
C THR A 73 9.76 -17.92 4.04
N ALA A 74 10.03 -17.09 3.06
CA ALA A 74 9.20 -15.97 2.68
C ALA A 74 8.95 -16.02 1.16
N GLU A 75 7.97 -15.28 0.69
CA GLU A 75 7.70 -15.12 -0.74
C GLU A 75 7.27 -13.68 -1.02
N TYR A 76 7.82 -13.10 -2.09
CA TYR A 76 7.34 -11.81 -2.57
C TYR A 76 6.67 -11.94 -3.95
N TYR A 77 5.66 -11.12 -4.17
CA TYR A 77 4.89 -11.11 -5.41
C TYR A 77 5.32 -9.95 -6.29
N GLU A 78 5.95 -10.27 -7.41
CA GLU A 78 6.42 -9.30 -8.39
C GLU A 78 6.31 -9.86 -9.80
N GLY A 79 6.02 -9.00 -10.78
CA GLY A 79 5.93 -9.41 -12.18
C GLY A 79 4.87 -10.48 -12.46
N GLY A 80 3.83 -10.57 -11.63
CA GLY A 80 2.72 -11.52 -11.79
C GLY A 80 3.01 -12.93 -11.27
N ARG A 81 4.02 -13.13 -10.43
CA ARG A 81 4.39 -14.42 -9.83
C ARG A 81 4.99 -14.26 -8.43
N TRP A 82 4.96 -15.34 -7.66
CA TRP A 82 5.63 -15.43 -6.37
C TRP A 82 7.08 -15.89 -6.53
N HIS A 83 7.97 -15.24 -5.80
CA HIS A 83 9.40 -15.55 -5.73
C HIS A 83 9.73 -16.00 -4.32
N SER A 84 10.33 -17.20 -4.19
CA SER A 84 10.67 -17.76 -2.89
C SER A 84 11.97 -17.20 -2.34
N LEU A 85 11.98 -16.97 -1.03
CA LEU A 85 13.13 -16.56 -0.24
C LEU A 85 13.28 -17.47 0.97
N SER A 86 14.48 -17.51 1.55
CA SER A 86 14.71 -18.13 2.86
C SER A 86 14.81 -17.05 3.93
N THR A 87 14.10 -17.25 5.03
CA THR A 87 14.31 -16.51 6.28
C THR A 87 15.43 -17.16 7.09
N ILE A 88 16.01 -16.43 8.03
CA ILE A 88 17.08 -16.94 8.90
C ILE A 88 16.48 -17.84 9.99
N TYR A 89 15.30 -17.47 10.49
CA TYR A 89 14.57 -18.18 11.51
C TYR A 89 13.21 -18.65 10.98
N PRO A 90 12.67 -19.79 11.49
CA PRO A 90 11.27 -20.09 11.29
C PRO A 90 10.42 -19.12 12.12
N HIS A 91 9.35 -18.62 11.52
CA HIS A 91 8.45 -17.62 12.10
C HIS A 91 7.01 -18.05 11.90
N ASP A 92 6.44 -18.84 12.78
CA ASP A 92 4.99 -19.06 12.78
C ASP A 92 4.31 -18.07 13.73
N THR A 93 3.42 -17.26 13.20
CA THR A 93 2.78 -16.12 13.89
C THR A 93 3.77 -15.07 14.40
N PRO A 94 4.64 -14.52 13.52
CA PRO A 94 5.54 -13.44 13.87
C PRO A 94 4.81 -12.11 14.00
N PHE A 95 5.48 -11.11 14.56
CA PHE A 95 5.20 -9.74 14.17
C PHE A 95 6.01 -9.40 12.90
N ALA A 96 5.47 -8.53 12.07
CA ALA A 96 6.19 -7.89 10.98
C ALA A 96 5.82 -6.41 10.92
N LEU A 97 6.82 -5.56 10.81
CA LEU A 97 6.69 -4.12 10.88
C LEU A 97 7.47 -3.48 9.72
N VAL A 98 6.78 -2.74 8.88
CA VAL A 98 7.46 -1.90 7.87
C VAL A 98 7.99 -0.67 8.58
N LEU A 99 9.30 -0.49 8.54
CA LEU A 99 10.02 0.61 9.17
C LEU A 99 9.96 1.88 8.32
N ASN A 100 10.23 3.02 8.93
CA ASN A 100 10.23 4.33 8.25
C ASN A 100 11.25 4.43 7.10
N ASP A 101 12.32 3.62 7.13
CA ASP A 101 13.31 3.53 6.04
C ASP A 101 12.88 2.60 4.90
N GLY A 102 11.76 1.89 5.05
CA GLY A 102 11.18 0.97 4.08
C GLY A 102 11.61 -0.48 4.25
N ASP A 103 12.53 -0.80 5.13
CA ASP A 103 12.88 -2.17 5.50
C ASP A 103 11.75 -2.83 6.31
N VAL A 104 11.72 -4.16 6.39
CA VAL A 104 10.71 -4.88 7.17
C VAL A 104 11.36 -5.64 8.32
N LEU A 105 11.07 -5.21 9.54
CA LEU A 105 11.48 -5.92 10.75
C LEU A 105 10.53 -7.10 11.02
N VAL A 106 11.09 -8.27 11.22
CA VAL A 106 10.34 -9.52 11.51
C VAL A 106 10.91 -10.15 12.76
N GLY A 107 10.05 -10.59 13.66
CA GLY A 107 10.55 -11.21 14.87
C GLY A 107 9.55 -12.10 15.59
N GLY A 108 10.07 -12.95 16.44
CA GLY A 108 9.29 -13.90 17.23
C GLY A 108 8.62 -14.99 16.40
N GLY A 109 7.53 -15.50 16.91
CA GLY A 109 6.82 -16.64 16.35
C GLY A 109 7.24 -17.97 16.97
N TYR A 110 6.62 -19.05 16.51
CA TYR A 110 6.99 -20.42 16.90
C TYR A 110 8.01 -20.98 15.92
N GLY A 111 9.02 -21.69 16.46
CA GLY A 111 10.04 -22.39 15.68
C GLY A 111 9.82 -23.89 15.59
N GLU A 112 8.85 -24.43 16.34
CA GLU A 112 8.51 -25.85 16.39
C GLU A 112 7.02 -26.06 16.13
N SER A 113 6.64 -27.26 15.69
CA SER A 113 5.27 -27.59 15.33
C SER A 113 4.29 -27.45 16.51
N PHE A 114 3.01 -27.22 16.19
CA PHE A 114 1.90 -27.12 17.15
C PHE A 114 2.04 -25.98 18.16
N GLY A 115 2.60 -24.85 17.78
CA GLY A 115 2.70 -23.67 18.65
C GLY A 115 3.69 -23.86 19.81
N VAL A 116 4.77 -24.59 19.58
CA VAL A 116 5.84 -24.84 20.55
C VAL A 116 7.11 -24.09 20.12
N GLY A 117 8.04 -23.90 21.03
CA GLY A 117 9.34 -23.35 20.72
C GLY A 117 9.30 -21.88 20.27
N ARG A 118 8.68 -21.00 21.05
CA ARG A 118 8.73 -19.55 20.77
C ARG A 118 10.17 -19.08 20.60
N THR A 119 10.40 -18.15 19.68
CA THR A 119 11.73 -17.65 19.35
C THR A 119 11.93 -16.21 19.85
N PHE A 120 13.18 -15.80 20.01
CA PHE A 120 13.59 -14.42 20.20
C PHE A 120 14.35 -13.89 18.98
N GLY A 121 14.36 -14.67 17.89
CA GLY A 121 15.02 -14.28 16.64
C GLY A 121 14.36 -13.05 16.03
N VAL A 122 15.20 -12.14 15.54
CA VAL A 122 14.80 -10.95 14.80
C VAL A 122 15.64 -10.86 13.54
N GLU A 123 15.00 -10.55 12.46
CA GLU A 123 15.65 -10.33 11.17
C GLU A 123 15.00 -9.15 10.44
N CYS A 124 15.70 -8.60 9.48
CA CYS A 124 15.25 -7.50 8.67
C CYS A 124 15.30 -7.88 7.21
N TYR A 125 14.16 -7.72 6.53
CA TYR A 125 14.07 -7.84 5.09
C TYR A 125 14.34 -6.49 4.43
N HIS A 126 15.21 -6.53 3.42
CA HIS A 126 15.59 -5.36 2.62
C HIS A 126 14.93 -5.45 1.23
N PRO A 127 13.90 -4.64 0.94
CA PRO A 127 13.17 -4.73 -0.33
C PRO A 127 14.05 -4.51 -1.56
N ALA A 128 15.02 -3.59 -1.47
CA ALA A 128 15.92 -3.26 -2.58
C ALA A 128 16.84 -4.42 -3.04
N THR A 129 17.08 -5.42 -2.19
CA THR A 129 17.97 -6.55 -2.47
C THR A 129 17.29 -7.91 -2.35
N HIS A 130 16.02 -7.93 -1.95
CA HIS A 130 15.24 -9.14 -1.65
C HIS A 130 15.98 -10.10 -0.73
N SER A 131 16.55 -9.60 0.36
CA SER A 131 17.38 -10.39 1.27
C SER A 131 17.06 -10.11 2.73
N PHE A 132 17.30 -11.12 3.57
CA PHE A 132 17.17 -11.03 5.02
C PHE A 132 18.54 -10.88 5.68
N THR A 133 18.62 -10.03 6.71
CA THR A 133 19.79 -9.91 7.59
C THR A 133 19.39 -10.14 9.04
N SER A 134 20.21 -10.88 9.80
CA SER A 134 19.99 -11.08 11.23
C SER A 134 20.16 -9.76 11.99
N LYS A 135 19.32 -9.55 12.98
CA LYS A 135 19.38 -8.41 13.92
C LYS A 135 19.62 -8.93 15.34
N PRO A 136 19.96 -8.05 16.30
CA PRO A 136 19.99 -8.42 17.71
C PRO A 136 18.69 -9.11 18.14
N ILE A 137 18.80 -10.09 19.02
CA ILE A 137 17.63 -10.86 19.50
C ILE A 137 16.83 -10.06 20.53
N MET A 138 15.54 -10.40 20.68
CA MET A 138 14.71 -9.91 21.79
C MET A 138 15.18 -10.48 23.14
N ASP A 139 14.83 -9.81 24.22
CA ASP A 139 15.06 -10.31 25.59
C ASP A 139 14.13 -11.48 25.92
N GLN A 140 12.90 -11.44 25.43
CA GLN A 140 11.92 -12.51 25.60
C GLN A 140 11.62 -13.31 24.32
N LYS A 141 11.44 -14.62 24.49
CA LYS A 141 10.86 -15.45 23.43
C LYS A 141 9.39 -15.12 23.27
N ARG A 142 8.99 -14.72 22.07
CA ARG A 142 7.64 -14.25 21.77
C ARG A 142 6.99 -14.99 20.60
N ALA A 143 5.69 -15.17 20.70
CA ALA A 143 4.79 -15.39 19.59
C ALA A 143 3.54 -14.54 19.84
N HIS A 144 2.85 -14.14 18.77
CA HIS A 144 1.64 -13.32 18.88
C HIS A 144 1.91 -11.92 19.50
N ALA A 145 3.10 -11.40 19.26
CA ALA A 145 3.46 -10.03 19.66
C ALA A 145 2.99 -9.03 18.60
N SER A 146 2.92 -7.78 19.03
CA SER A 146 2.79 -6.62 18.17
C SER A 146 4.03 -5.74 18.29
N ALA A 147 4.37 -5.02 17.24
CA ALA A 147 5.52 -4.11 17.20
C ALA A 147 5.11 -2.76 16.61
N LEU A 148 5.74 -1.69 17.10
CA LEU A 148 5.52 -0.31 16.66
C LEU A 148 6.85 0.44 16.65
N GLU A 149 7.21 1.06 15.53
CA GLU A 149 8.35 1.97 15.47
C GLU A 149 7.98 3.33 16.05
N MET A 150 8.83 3.85 16.92
CA MET A 150 8.72 5.18 17.52
C MET A 150 9.43 6.23 16.66
N GLU A 151 9.21 7.50 16.96
CA GLU A 151 9.81 8.61 16.20
C GLU A 151 11.35 8.63 16.24
N ASP A 152 11.95 8.07 17.29
CA ASP A 152 13.41 7.97 17.42
C ASP A 152 14.01 6.75 16.67
N GLY A 153 13.17 5.95 16.01
CA GLY A 153 13.54 4.74 15.30
C GLY A 153 13.68 3.50 16.18
N SER A 154 13.46 3.58 17.49
CA SER A 154 13.36 2.40 18.34
C SER A 154 11.99 1.72 18.15
N VAL A 155 11.90 0.43 18.50
CA VAL A 155 10.68 -0.35 18.31
C VAL A 155 10.14 -0.84 19.63
N VAL A 156 8.90 -0.49 19.94
CA VAL A 156 8.14 -1.08 21.05
C VAL A 156 7.64 -2.44 20.62
N ILE A 157 7.94 -3.48 21.41
CA ILE A 157 7.43 -4.84 21.20
C ILE A 157 6.65 -5.26 22.46
N SER A 158 5.39 -5.62 22.31
CA SER A 158 4.55 -6.08 23.41
C SER A 158 3.64 -7.23 22.94
N GLY A 159 3.22 -8.06 23.88
CA GLY A 159 2.41 -9.22 23.64
C GLY A 159 3.20 -10.53 23.61
N ASN A 160 2.58 -11.56 24.19
CA ASN A 160 3.10 -12.92 24.18
C ASN A 160 1.99 -13.90 24.53
N TRP A 161 2.10 -15.15 24.10
CA TRP A 161 1.11 -16.18 24.36
C TRP A 161 1.45 -16.97 25.63
N ASN A 162 0.54 -16.99 26.61
CA ASN A 162 0.65 -17.80 27.84
C ASN A 162 1.90 -17.63 28.70
N THR A 163 2.47 -16.46 28.76
CA THR A 163 3.59 -16.17 29.68
C THR A 163 3.49 -14.76 30.19
N THR A 164 4.13 -14.51 31.33
CA THR A 164 4.34 -13.15 31.82
C THR A 164 4.89 -12.29 30.68
N ASP A 165 4.11 -11.32 30.26
CA ASP A 165 4.50 -10.42 29.21
C ASP A 165 5.18 -9.21 29.79
N CYS A 166 6.22 -8.77 29.13
CA CYS A 166 6.82 -7.44 29.36
C CYS A 166 6.87 -6.71 28.03
N THR A 167 6.82 -5.40 28.12
CA THR A 167 7.11 -4.55 26.97
C THR A 167 8.63 -4.39 26.84
N GLU A 168 9.12 -4.47 25.62
CA GLU A 168 10.53 -4.27 25.28
C GLU A 168 10.67 -3.06 24.37
N ILE A 169 11.74 -2.27 24.60
CA ILE A 169 12.22 -1.29 23.63
C ILE A 169 13.38 -1.92 22.89
N TYR A 170 13.16 -2.18 21.61
CA TYR A 170 14.14 -2.79 20.73
C TYR A 170 14.93 -1.72 19.99
N ASN A 171 16.24 -1.87 20.01
CA ASN A 171 17.18 -1.00 19.33
C ASN A 171 18.05 -1.85 18.38
N PHE A 172 18.25 -1.40 17.16
CA PHE A 172 18.95 -2.15 16.11
C PHE A 172 20.45 -2.34 16.36
N THR A 173 21.02 -1.64 17.31
CA THR A 173 22.46 -1.70 17.65
C THR A 173 22.74 -2.55 18.88
N HIS A 174 21.73 -2.81 19.70
CA HIS A 174 21.83 -3.56 20.96
C HIS A 174 20.66 -4.54 21.05
N ASN A 175 20.76 -5.49 21.98
CA ASN A 175 19.60 -6.34 22.31
C ASN A 175 18.45 -5.51 22.85
N ALA A 176 17.25 -6.04 22.73
CA ALA A 176 16.07 -5.41 23.29
C ALA A 176 16.24 -5.18 24.80
N VAL A 177 15.78 -4.02 25.27
CA VAL A 177 15.77 -3.67 26.67
C VAL A 177 14.37 -3.90 27.24
N ARG A 178 14.27 -4.78 28.22
CA ARG A 178 13.04 -4.99 28.96
C ARG A 178 12.69 -3.74 29.74
N VAL A 179 11.47 -3.24 29.54
CA VAL A 179 11.00 -2.04 30.25
C VAL A 179 10.23 -2.47 31.51
N ASP A 180 9.06 -3.10 31.33
CA ASP A 180 8.18 -3.41 32.45
C ASP A 180 7.16 -4.49 32.04
N THR A 181 6.47 -5.04 33.04
CA THR A 181 5.41 -6.02 32.86
C THR A 181 4.08 -5.30 32.67
N VAL A 182 3.35 -5.66 31.59
CA VAL A 182 1.99 -5.17 31.38
C VAL A 182 1.01 -5.72 32.42
N SER A 183 -0.12 -5.04 32.61
CA SER A 183 -1.11 -5.38 33.63
C SER A 183 -1.71 -6.77 33.45
N ASP A 184 -1.89 -7.21 32.18
CA ASP A 184 -2.37 -8.55 31.82
C ASP A 184 -1.41 -9.24 30.85
N ASN A 185 -1.19 -10.54 31.03
CA ASN A 185 -0.53 -11.36 30.02
C ASN A 185 -1.43 -11.50 28.81
N ARG A 186 -1.05 -10.91 27.69
CA ARG A 186 -1.90 -10.87 26.50
C ARG A 186 -1.12 -11.12 25.21
N SER A 187 -1.82 -11.65 24.23
CA SER A 187 -1.35 -11.77 22.84
C SER A 187 -2.07 -10.77 21.94
N TYR A 188 -1.41 -10.36 20.88
CA TYR A 188 -1.93 -9.43 19.86
C TYR A 188 -2.50 -8.11 20.41
N PRO A 189 -1.83 -7.39 21.32
CA PRO A 189 -2.29 -6.07 21.70
C PRO A 189 -2.22 -5.11 20.53
N ILE A 190 -3.08 -4.11 20.49
CA ILE A 190 -2.96 -3.00 19.56
C ILE A 190 -2.04 -1.96 20.20
N LEU A 191 -1.00 -1.55 19.46
CA LEU A 191 -0.05 -0.52 19.88
C LEU A 191 -0.36 0.79 19.17
N LEU A 192 -0.65 1.87 19.92
CA LEU A 192 -0.97 3.18 19.35
C LEU A 192 -0.03 4.26 19.87
N PRO A 193 0.66 5.00 19.00
CA PRO A 193 1.47 6.16 19.36
C PRO A 193 0.54 7.38 19.53
N VAL A 194 -0.08 7.52 20.70
CA VAL A 194 -1.04 8.60 20.99
C VAL A 194 -0.38 9.95 21.21
N ALA A 195 0.91 9.97 21.55
CA ALA A 195 1.76 11.15 21.57
C ALA A 195 3.22 10.72 21.39
N LYS A 196 4.15 11.68 21.25
CA LYS A 196 5.55 11.43 20.94
C LYS A 196 6.19 10.35 21.83
N ASP A 197 6.09 10.46 23.14
CA ASP A 197 6.71 9.52 24.09
C ASP A 197 5.64 8.75 24.87
N ASN A 198 4.53 8.42 24.20
CA ASN A 198 3.38 7.80 24.82
C ASN A 198 2.71 6.80 23.85
N VAL A 199 2.86 5.54 24.17
CA VAL A 199 2.25 4.44 23.43
C VAL A 199 1.21 3.74 24.29
N TRP A 200 -0.01 3.63 23.78
CA TRP A 200 -1.04 2.83 24.43
C TRP A 200 -0.97 1.38 23.94
N ILE A 201 -1.02 0.45 24.88
CA ILE A 201 -1.03 -1.00 24.67
C ILE A 201 -2.45 -1.47 24.98
N ILE A 202 -3.24 -1.70 23.95
CA ILE A 202 -4.71 -1.81 24.04
C ILE A 202 -5.16 -3.24 23.81
N GLY A 203 -5.97 -3.77 24.72
CA GLY A 203 -6.68 -5.01 24.53
C GLY A 203 -5.77 -6.20 24.25
N GLY A 204 -6.12 -7.02 23.29
CA GLY A 204 -5.49 -8.31 23.01
C GLY A 204 -6.28 -9.46 23.66
N ARG A 205 -5.66 -10.62 23.82
CA ARG A 205 -6.29 -11.83 24.34
C ARG A 205 -5.51 -12.38 25.52
N VAL A 206 -6.26 -12.58 26.60
CA VAL A 206 -5.78 -13.25 27.81
C VAL A 206 -6.22 -14.68 27.80
N ASP A 207 -5.80 -15.69 28.11
CA ASP A 207 -6.28 -17.09 28.11
C ASP A 207 -6.19 -17.80 26.74
N SER A 208 -5.29 -18.75 26.70
CA SER A 208 -5.01 -19.59 25.54
C SER A 208 -6.13 -20.57 25.16
N TYR A 209 -6.98 -20.97 26.11
CA TYR A 209 -8.02 -21.95 25.85
C TYR A 209 -9.27 -21.30 25.26
N ASN A 210 -9.66 -20.15 25.78
CA ASN A 210 -10.92 -19.49 25.44
C ASN A 210 -10.73 -18.29 24.49
N ASN A 211 -9.48 -17.87 24.21
CA ASN A 211 -9.20 -16.67 23.43
C ASN A 211 -9.97 -15.44 23.96
N THR A 212 -10.02 -15.28 25.25
CA THR A 212 -10.81 -14.23 25.90
C THR A 212 -10.19 -12.86 25.61
N PRO A 213 -10.91 -11.94 24.98
CA PRO A 213 -10.39 -10.58 24.78
C PRO A 213 -10.32 -9.86 26.12
N THR A 214 -9.30 -9.01 26.28
CA THR A 214 -9.20 -8.08 27.42
C THR A 214 -9.55 -6.67 27.00
N ASN A 215 -10.08 -5.88 27.93
CA ASN A 215 -10.35 -4.46 27.74
C ASN A 215 -9.33 -3.55 28.46
N VAL A 216 -8.26 -4.14 28.95
CA VAL A 216 -7.22 -3.42 29.67
C VAL A 216 -6.39 -2.58 28.69
N VAL A 217 -6.06 -1.39 29.13
CA VAL A 217 -5.17 -0.46 28.43
C VAL A 217 -4.02 -0.11 29.33
N ASP A 218 -2.81 -0.46 28.91
CA ASP A 218 -1.59 0.03 29.53
C ASP A 218 -1.02 1.20 28.72
N GLN A 219 -0.31 2.07 29.41
CA GLN A 219 0.39 3.21 28.82
C GLN A 219 1.89 3.06 29.05
N LEU A 220 2.64 2.99 27.98
CA LEU A 220 4.09 3.12 27.98
C LEU A 220 4.45 4.59 27.81
N LYS A 221 5.14 5.19 28.79
CA LYS A 221 5.52 6.62 28.72
C LYS A 221 6.83 6.93 29.45
N GLY A 222 7.40 8.09 29.14
CA GLY A 222 8.47 8.74 29.87
C GLY A 222 9.88 8.29 29.47
N GLU A 223 10.87 8.97 30.05
CA GLU A 223 12.29 8.63 30.03
C GLU A 223 12.82 8.65 31.47
N PRO A 224 13.18 7.50 32.07
CA PRO A 224 13.10 6.15 31.49
C PRO A 224 11.67 5.69 31.29
N PHE A 225 11.45 4.83 30.29
CA PHE A 225 10.14 4.28 29.99
C PHE A 225 9.60 3.44 31.15
N SER A 226 8.33 3.60 31.43
CA SER A 226 7.57 2.78 32.37
C SER A 226 6.21 2.40 31.80
N VAL A 227 5.67 1.27 32.23
CA VAL A 227 4.33 0.81 31.86
C VAL A 227 3.39 0.98 33.04
N GLU A 228 2.28 1.66 32.82
CA GLU A 228 1.25 1.90 33.84
C GLU A 228 -0.13 1.50 33.30
N LEU A 229 -0.96 0.93 34.15
CA LEU A 229 -2.38 0.69 33.84
C LEU A 229 -3.07 2.05 33.64
N LEU A 230 -3.63 2.27 32.47
CA LEU A 230 -4.31 3.53 32.16
C LEU A 230 -5.80 3.47 32.52
N THR A 231 -6.48 2.47 32.01
CA THR A 231 -7.93 2.30 32.19
C THR A 231 -8.36 0.91 31.76
N GLU A 232 -9.55 0.51 32.20
CA GLU A 232 -10.27 -0.61 31.59
C GLU A 232 -11.14 -0.06 30.47
N TRP A 233 -11.15 -0.75 29.37
CA TRP A 233 -11.88 -0.34 28.18
C TRP A 233 -13.21 -1.06 28.03
N HIS A 234 -14.28 -0.29 28.04
CA HIS A 234 -15.62 -0.75 27.78
C HIS A 234 -16.26 0.03 26.63
N PRO A 235 -16.83 -0.62 25.61
CA PRO A 235 -17.01 -2.08 25.45
C PRO A 235 -15.69 -2.79 25.13
N GLN A 236 -15.70 -4.09 25.38
CA GLN A 236 -14.54 -4.93 25.09
C GLN A 236 -14.25 -4.97 23.58
N THR A 237 -13.00 -5.15 23.21
CA THR A 237 -12.62 -5.43 21.83
C THR A 237 -13.22 -6.75 21.39
N PRO A 238 -13.88 -6.79 20.24
CA PRO A 238 -14.63 -7.96 19.82
C PRO A 238 -13.82 -9.00 19.10
N LEU A 239 -12.54 -8.96 19.17
CA LEU A 239 -11.71 -9.73 18.28
C LEU A 239 -11.85 -11.20 18.51
N ASP A 240 -12.97 -11.69 18.04
CA ASP A 240 -13.18 -13.09 17.91
C ASP A 240 -12.25 -13.61 16.79
N ARG A 241 -11.22 -14.32 17.22
CA ARG A 241 -10.38 -15.22 16.41
C ARG A 241 -9.46 -14.60 15.37
N ASN A 242 -9.38 -13.31 15.22
CA ASN A 242 -8.44 -12.77 14.24
C ASN A 242 -7.15 -12.30 14.89
N MET A 243 -6.10 -12.94 14.45
CA MET A 243 -4.77 -12.84 15.02
C MET A 243 -4.03 -11.57 14.61
N HIS A 244 -4.66 -10.66 13.84
CA HIS A 244 -3.97 -9.54 13.23
C HIS A 244 -4.81 -8.27 13.20
N ALA A 245 -5.64 -8.04 14.22
CA ALA A 245 -6.39 -6.79 14.28
C ALA A 245 -5.45 -5.60 14.31
N GLN A 246 -5.60 -4.73 13.33
CA GLN A 246 -4.81 -3.53 13.21
C GLN A 246 -5.70 -2.30 13.30
N ALA A 247 -5.15 -1.27 13.93
CA ALA A 247 -5.69 0.07 13.89
C ALA A 247 -5.27 0.78 12.62
N CYS A 248 -6.08 1.70 12.13
CA CYS A 248 -5.63 2.65 11.12
C CYS A 248 -5.57 4.07 11.69
N ARG A 249 -4.62 4.86 11.20
CA ARG A 249 -4.48 6.27 11.55
C ARG A 249 -5.35 7.10 10.62
N LEU A 250 -6.32 7.83 11.16
CA LEU A 250 -7.20 8.74 10.40
C LEU A 250 -6.75 10.19 10.41
N ALA A 251 -6.05 10.61 11.47
CA ALA A 251 -5.43 11.93 11.61
C ALA A 251 -4.20 11.83 12.51
N GLU A 252 -3.47 12.93 12.69
CA GLU A 252 -2.38 13.00 13.66
C GLU A 252 -2.93 12.64 15.04
N HIS A 253 -2.37 11.59 15.66
CA HIS A 253 -2.81 11.06 16.95
C HIS A 253 -4.29 10.62 17.07
N THR A 254 -4.98 10.38 15.94
CA THR A 254 -6.34 9.84 15.93
C THR A 254 -6.40 8.53 15.16
N PHE A 255 -6.86 7.49 15.81
CA PHE A 255 -6.87 6.13 15.30
C PHE A 255 -8.27 5.54 15.31
N LEU A 256 -8.53 4.62 14.39
CA LEU A 256 -9.71 3.78 14.39
C LEU A 256 -9.31 2.35 14.72
N ILE A 257 -9.98 1.78 15.71
CA ILE A 257 -9.73 0.42 16.18
C ILE A 257 -11.02 -0.41 16.14
N PRO A 258 -10.90 -1.75 16.00
CA PRO A 258 -12.04 -2.63 16.12
C PRO A 258 -12.54 -2.71 17.58
N ALA A 259 -13.86 -2.62 17.74
CA ALA A 259 -14.50 -2.73 19.04
C ALA A 259 -15.92 -3.31 18.92
N GLN A 260 -16.59 -3.56 20.05
CA GLN A 260 -18.01 -3.89 20.11
C GLN A 260 -18.78 -2.74 20.76
N ASN A 261 -19.99 -2.52 20.30
CA ASN A 261 -20.93 -1.65 21.00
C ASN A 261 -21.52 -2.37 22.23
N GLY A 262 -22.33 -1.66 23.03
CA GLY A 262 -22.98 -2.21 24.22
C GLY A 262 -23.95 -3.39 23.95
N LYS A 263 -24.20 -3.74 22.67
CA LYS A 263 -24.99 -4.93 22.25
C LYS A 263 -24.11 -6.09 21.81
N GLY A 264 -22.78 -5.97 21.92
CA GLY A 264 -21.85 -6.99 21.46
C GLY A 264 -21.69 -7.06 19.92
N GLN A 265 -22.16 -6.04 19.20
CA GLN A 265 -22.01 -5.97 17.74
C GLN A 265 -20.72 -5.24 17.40
N PHE A 266 -20.07 -5.68 16.33
CA PHE A 266 -18.85 -5.03 15.81
C PHE A 266 -19.11 -3.55 15.50
N ALA A 267 -18.30 -2.68 16.06
CA ALA A 267 -18.41 -1.23 15.88
C ALA A 267 -17.04 -0.56 15.92
N PRO A 268 -16.74 0.35 14.98
CA PRO A 268 -15.49 1.10 15.00
C PRO A 268 -15.41 2.05 16.20
N MET A 269 -14.23 2.15 16.81
CA MET A 269 -13.97 3.06 17.91
C MET A 269 -12.83 4.00 17.59
N LEU A 270 -13.05 5.29 17.80
CA LEU A 270 -12.00 6.31 17.71
C LEU A 270 -11.20 6.33 19.01
N VAL A 271 -9.89 6.48 18.85
CA VAL A 271 -8.93 6.59 19.94
C VAL A 271 -8.03 7.80 19.68
N ASP A 272 -7.90 8.65 20.66
CA ASP A 272 -6.97 9.78 20.69
C ASP A 272 -6.46 10.00 22.14
N SER A 273 -5.65 11.02 22.34
CA SER A 273 -5.12 11.36 23.67
C SER A 273 -6.22 11.72 24.70
N GLY A 274 -7.45 11.99 24.27
CA GLY A 274 -8.61 12.26 25.12
C GLY A 274 -9.37 11.00 25.54
N GLY A 275 -9.07 9.84 24.96
CA GLY A 275 -9.68 8.56 25.31
C GLY A 275 -10.35 7.83 24.14
N PHE A 276 -11.43 7.15 24.45
CA PHE A 276 -12.17 6.25 23.55
C PHE A 276 -13.58 6.74 23.30
N SER A 277 -14.00 6.74 22.03
CA SER A 277 -15.38 7.05 21.64
C SER A 277 -15.82 6.18 20.46
N LEU A 278 -17.08 5.75 20.43
CA LEU A 278 -17.61 5.08 19.25
C LEU A 278 -17.63 6.06 18.07
N LEU A 279 -17.21 5.61 16.89
CA LEU A 279 -17.34 6.40 15.67
C LEU A 279 -18.83 6.66 15.40
N PRO A 280 -19.29 7.93 15.36
CA PRO A 280 -20.65 8.22 14.98
C PRO A 280 -20.88 7.90 13.50
N MET A 281 -21.74 6.94 13.20
CA MET A 281 -22.04 6.49 11.84
C MET A 281 -23.50 6.79 11.47
N GLU A 282 -23.77 7.10 10.20
CA GLU A 282 -25.14 7.23 9.68
C GLU A 282 -25.89 5.90 9.76
N GLN A 283 -25.18 4.82 9.40
CA GLN A 283 -25.65 3.44 9.50
C GLN A 283 -24.56 2.60 10.17
N PRO A 284 -24.90 1.72 11.12
CA PRO A 284 -23.93 0.84 11.73
C PRO A 284 -23.41 -0.18 10.71
N LEU A 285 -22.23 -0.76 10.99
CA LEU A 285 -21.72 -1.89 10.21
C LEU A 285 -22.72 -3.05 10.25
N PRO A 286 -23.16 -3.57 9.10
CA PRO A 286 -24.11 -4.67 9.05
C PRO A 286 -23.49 -5.95 9.62
N GLN A 287 -24.20 -6.63 10.51
CA GLN A 287 -23.80 -7.94 11.03
C GLN A 287 -24.26 -9.06 10.10
N GLU A 288 -25.23 -8.79 9.25
CA GLU A 288 -25.74 -9.67 8.21
C GLU A 288 -25.72 -8.97 6.87
N GLY A 289 -25.39 -9.71 5.81
CA GLY A 289 -25.45 -9.29 4.43
C GLY A 289 -26.53 -10.03 3.66
N PRO A 290 -26.66 -9.82 2.36
CA PRO A 290 -27.69 -10.44 1.53
C PRO A 290 -27.69 -11.97 1.55
N TRP A 291 -26.58 -12.59 1.91
CA TRP A 291 -26.43 -14.06 1.90
C TRP A 291 -26.17 -14.67 3.29
N GLY A 292 -26.18 -13.88 4.35
CA GLY A 292 -26.04 -14.34 5.74
C GLY A 292 -25.10 -13.49 6.58
N ALA A 293 -24.69 -14.03 7.72
CA ALA A 293 -23.87 -13.32 8.69
C ALA A 293 -22.48 -12.97 8.13
N ILE A 294 -22.07 -11.72 8.29
CA ILE A 294 -20.75 -11.23 7.91
C ILE A 294 -19.82 -11.37 9.12
N ARG A 295 -18.70 -12.06 8.92
CA ARG A 295 -17.60 -12.10 9.87
C ARG A 295 -16.51 -11.15 9.38
N TYR A 296 -16.30 -10.06 10.10
CA TYR A 296 -15.22 -9.11 9.81
C TYR A 296 -13.87 -9.67 10.23
N VAL A 297 -12.83 -9.34 9.43
CA VAL A 297 -11.45 -9.80 9.68
C VAL A 297 -10.80 -9.05 10.85
N GLY A 298 -11.22 -7.82 11.11
CA GLY A 298 -10.86 -7.06 12.30
C GLY A 298 -9.75 -6.03 12.12
N SER A 299 -9.03 -6.04 10.99
CA SER A 299 -8.04 -5.00 10.67
C SER A 299 -8.68 -3.84 9.97
N PHE A 300 -8.42 -2.62 10.44
CA PHE A 300 -8.75 -1.41 9.71
C PHE A 300 -7.56 -0.95 8.88
N TRP A 301 -7.87 -0.54 7.65
CA TRP A 301 -6.92 -0.01 6.70
C TRP A 301 -7.34 1.40 6.29
N THR A 302 -6.40 2.23 5.87
CA THR A 302 -6.68 3.55 5.32
C THR A 302 -5.75 3.85 4.16
N VAL A 303 -6.27 4.55 3.17
CA VAL A 303 -5.43 5.20 2.17
C VAL A 303 -4.90 6.49 2.80
N PRO A 304 -3.57 6.70 2.82
CA PRO A 304 -3.01 7.94 3.35
C PRO A 304 -3.73 9.18 2.80
N GLU A 305 -3.93 10.18 3.66
CA GLU A 305 -4.57 11.47 3.34
C GLU A 305 -6.10 11.47 3.09
N THR A 306 -6.79 10.31 3.14
CA THR A 306 -8.23 10.23 2.80
C THR A 306 -8.98 10.11 4.07
N GLN A 307 -8.96 10.21 5.17
CA GLN A 307 -9.88 9.96 6.31
C GLN A 307 -10.96 8.89 6.02
N THR A 308 -10.63 7.93 5.14
CA THR A 308 -11.48 6.80 4.80
C THR A 308 -10.87 5.53 5.36
N ALA A 309 -11.62 4.84 6.18
CA ALA A 309 -11.23 3.55 6.74
C ALA A 309 -11.88 2.42 5.95
N TRP A 310 -11.16 1.32 5.84
CA TRP A 310 -11.60 0.12 5.16
C TRP A 310 -11.54 -1.08 6.09
N LEU A 311 -12.50 -1.97 5.97
CA LEU A 311 -12.59 -3.20 6.75
C LEU A 311 -13.08 -4.35 5.86
N MET A 312 -12.35 -5.48 5.90
CA MET A 312 -12.75 -6.68 5.16
C MET A 312 -13.63 -7.58 6.03
N GLY A 313 -14.61 -8.21 5.39
CA GLY A 313 -15.46 -9.25 5.97
C GLY A 313 -15.70 -10.40 4.99
N GLN A 314 -16.17 -11.52 5.51
CA GLN A 314 -16.48 -12.73 4.76
C GLN A 314 -17.72 -13.40 5.35
N ASP A 315 -18.56 -14.02 4.49
CA ASP A 315 -19.63 -14.91 4.95
C ASP A 315 -19.27 -16.40 4.80
N LYS A 316 -20.16 -17.26 5.22
CA LYS A 316 -19.98 -18.72 5.12
C LYS A 316 -20.13 -19.26 3.70
N GLN A 317 -20.62 -18.47 2.77
CA GLN A 317 -20.79 -18.80 1.35
C GLN A 317 -19.61 -18.32 0.50
N ASN A 318 -18.56 -17.81 1.12
CA ASN A 318 -17.36 -17.29 0.49
C ASN A 318 -17.58 -16.02 -0.34
N HIS A 319 -18.55 -15.18 0.02
CA HIS A 319 -18.56 -13.79 -0.44
C HIS A 319 -17.59 -12.98 0.41
N VAL A 320 -16.85 -12.09 -0.23
CA VAL A 320 -16.00 -11.10 0.46
C VAL A 320 -16.71 -9.76 0.45
N PHE A 321 -16.65 -9.07 1.56
CA PHE A 321 -17.19 -7.73 1.75
C PHE A 321 -16.07 -6.76 2.09
N LEU A 322 -16.15 -5.55 1.55
CA LEU A 322 -15.33 -4.42 1.97
C LEU A 322 -16.26 -3.31 2.45
N ALA A 323 -16.12 -2.92 3.70
CA ALA A 323 -16.77 -1.74 4.26
C ALA A 323 -15.85 -0.54 4.04
N GLU A 324 -16.28 0.40 3.22
CA GLU A 324 -15.67 1.72 3.02
C GLU A 324 -16.36 2.70 3.97
N ILE A 325 -15.62 3.28 4.91
CA ILE A 325 -16.13 4.18 5.94
C ILE A 325 -15.50 5.56 5.72
N ASP A 326 -16.25 6.48 5.14
CA ASP A 326 -15.87 7.89 5.03
C ASP A 326 -16.03 8.56 6.40
N CYS A 327 -14.92 8.74 7.11
CA CYS A 327 -14.89 9.32 8.46
C CYS A 327 -14.85 10.85 8.45
N GLN A 328 -14.60 11.51 7.31
CA GLN A 328 -14.47 12.97 7.22
C GLN A 328 -15.67 13.72 7.82
N PRO A 329 -16.94 13.34 7.55
CA PRO A 329 -18.07 14.05 8.14
C PRO A 329 -18.12 13.96 9.67
N ALA A 330 -17.65 12.86 10.28
CA ALA A 330 -17.62 12.70 11.73
C ALA A 330 -16.66 13.69 12.40
N PHE A 331 -15.53 14.00 11.79
CA PHE A 331 -14.60 15.02 12.26
C PHE A 331 -15.14 16.45 12.15
N GLN A 332 -16.21 16.65 11.38
CA GLN A 332 -16.90 17.93 11.22
C GLN A 332 -18.19 18.03 12.06
N GLY A 333 -18.37 17.13 13.04
CA GLY A 333 -19.56 17.09 13.91
C GLY A 333 -20.76 16.38 13.31
N GLY A 334 -20.60 15.75 12.15
CA GLY A 334 -21.61 14.89 11.49
C GLY A 334 -21.42 13.41 11.84
N LYS A 335 -21.78 12.55 10.89
CA LYS A 335 -21.68 11.09 11.02
C LYS A 335 -20.91 10.51 9.84
N ALA A 336 -20.08 9.51 10.10
CA ALA A 336 -19.37 8.75 9.08
C ALA A 336 -20.37 8.03 8.16
N ARG A 337 -20.02 7.94 6.88
CA ARG A 337 -20.83 7.28 5.85
C ARG A 337 -20.26 5.92 5.51
N LEU A 338 -21.15 4.96 5.30
CA LEU A 338 -20.80 3.59 4.96
C LEU A 338 -21.17 3.28 3.51
N THR A 339 -20.23 2.70 2.77
CA THR A 339 -20.48 2.01 1.50
C THR A 339 -20.02 0.57 1.64
N MET A 340 -20.90 -0.38 1.34
CA MET A 340 -20.54 -1.80 1.35
C MET A 340 -20.22 -2.27 -0.07
N HIS A 341 -19.08 -2.92 -0.26
CA HIS A 341 -18.73 -3.60 -1.50
C HIS A 341 -18.80 -5.10 -1.30
N TYR A 342 -19.10 -5.87 -2.34
CA TYR A 342 -19.20 -7.32 -2.26
C TYR A 342 -18.68 -8.02 -3.52
N THR A 343 -18.27 -9.30 -3.36
CA THR A 343 -17.96 -10.20 -4.47
C THR A 343 -19.10 -11.19 -4.70
N GLN A 344 -19.12 -11.84 -5.86
CA GLN A 344 -19.77 -13.14 -5.97
C GLN A 344 -19.04 -14.17 -5.10
N ALA A 345 -19.69 -15.31 -4.82
CA ALA A 345 -19.05 -16.39 -4.06
C ALA A 345 -17.77 -16.88 -4.77
N ILE A 346 -16.68 -16.95 -4.02
CA ILE A 346 -15.35 -17.26 -4.56
C ILE A 346 -15.00 -18.72 -4.26
N GLU A 347 -14.79 -19.50 -5.31
CA GLU A 347 -14.34 -20.89 -5.17
C GLU A 347 -12.88 -20.93 -4.67
N GLY A 348 -12.62 -21.74 -3.66
CA GLY A 348 -11.29 -21.92 -3.08
C GLY A 348 -10.82 -20.78 -2.15
N LEU A 349 -11.70 -19.86 -1.78
CA LEU A 349 -11.40 -18.86 -0.78
C LEU A 349 -11.22 -19.56 0.60
N PRO A 350 -10.13 -19.28 1.34
CA PRO A 350 -9.93 -19.86 2.66
C PRO A 350 -10.93 -19.30 3.68
N GLY A 351 -11.26 -20.10 4.69
CA GLY A 351 -12.17 -19.68 5.76
C GLY A 351 -11.54 -18.73 6.79
N VAL A 352 -10.20 -18.66 6.83
CA VAL A 352 -9.43 -17.67 7.59
C VAL A 352 -8.51 -16.97 6.61
N LEU A 353 -8.69 -15.65 6.47
CA LEU A 353 -7.99 -14.81 5.51
C LEU A 353 -6.77 -14.14 6.18
N TRP A 354 -5.73 -13.94 5.39
CA TRP A 354 -4.65 -12.98 5.63
C TRP A 354 -4.74 -11.93 4.56
N GLU A 355 -5.11 -10.71 4.95
CA GLU A 355 -5.42 -9.61 4.05
C GLU A 355 -4.41 -8.47 4.19
N MET A 356 -4.26 -7.74 3.10
CA MET A 356 -3.49 -6.51 3.01
C MET A 356 -4.18 -5.53 2.07
N MET A 357 -4.29 -4.27 2.46
CA MET A 357 -4.64 -3.20 1.52
C MET A 357 -3.37 -2.70 0.83
N LEU A 358 -3.42 -2.61 -0.48
CA LEU A 358 -2.32 -2.10 -1.30
C LEU A 358 -2.38 -0.56 -1.40
N PRO A 359 -1.28 0.10 -1.76
CA PRO A 359 -1.23 1.56 -1.88
C PRO A 359 -2.21 2.14 -2.91
N ASP A 360 -2.67 1.36 -3.88
CA ASP A 360 -3.68 1.75 -4.87
C ASP A 360 -5.12 1.64 -4.36
N GLY A 361 -5.32 1.22 -3.11
CA GLY A 361 -6.62 1.02 -2.49
C GLY A 361 -7.29 -0.32 -2.81
N SER A 362 -6.64 -1.19 -3.58
CA SER A 362 -7.09 -2.57 -3.74
C SER A 362 -6.71 -3.42 -2.52
N PHE A 363 -7.35 -4.58 -2.39
CA PHE A 363 -7.06 -5.53 -1.32
C PHE A 363 -6.52 -6.82 -1.91
N VAL A 364 -5.62 -7.46 -1.17
CA VAL A 364 -5.11 -8.78 -1.51
C VAL A 364 -5.26 -9.70 -0.31
N THR A 365 -5.67 -10.95 -0.56
CA THR A 365 -5.50 -12.05 0.38
C THR A 365 -4.52 -13.05 -0.22
N ALA A 366 -3.63 -13.59 0.58
CA ALA A 366 -2.68 -14.61 0.15
C ALA A 366 -2.48 -15.65 1.25
N GLY A 367 -2.49 -16.93 0.88
CA GLY A 367 -2.50 -18.02 1.84
C GLY A 367 -3.80 -18.09 2.64
N GLY A 368 -3.73 -18.66 3.83
CA GLY A 368 -4.87 -18.78 4.72
C GLY A 368 -5.15 -20.21 5.17
N MET A 369 -6.20 -20.40 5.97
CA MET A 369 -6.59 -21.70 6.50
C MET A 369 -8.02 -22.06 6.13
N VAL A 370 -8.23 -23.33 5.84
CA VAL A 370 -9.57 -23.90 5.66
C VAL A 370 -10.23 -24.00 7.05
N ALA A 371 -11.43 -23.41 7.18
CA ALA A 371 -12.08 -23.29 8.48
C ALA A 371 -12.46 -24.62 9.16
N THR A 372 -12.59 -25.71 8.37
CA THR A 372 -13.10 -27.00 8.86
C THR A 372 -12.01 -27.93 9.39
N ASN A 373 -10.80 -27.85 8.87
CA ASN A 373 -9.71 -28.78 9.20
C ASN A 373 -8.37 -28.10 9.50
N TYR A 374 -8.33 -26.76 9.43
CA TYR A 374 -7.10 -25.95 9.60
C TYR A 374 -5.98 -26.24 8.61
N ASP A 375 -6.27 -26.92 7.48
CA ASP A 375 -5.32 -27.04 6.40
C ASP A 375 -5.02 -25.67 5.81
N VAL A 376 -3.78 -25.49 5.36
CA VAL A 376 -3.34 -24.23 4.78
C VAL A 376 -3.49 -24.24 3.26
N THR A 377 -3.64 -23.06 2.68
CA THR A 377 -3.74 -22.88 1.23
C THR A 377 -2.67 -21.94 0.69
N ALA A 378 -2.36 -22.08 -0.59
CA ALA A 378 -1.51 -21.15 -1.33
C ALA A 378 -2.32 -20.12 -2.13
N ALA A 379 -3.65 -20.20 -2.09
CA ALA A 379 -4.52 -19.37 -2.91
C ALA A 379 -4.36 -17.87 -2.61
N ALA A 380 -4.34 -17.08 -3.66
CA ALA A 380 -4.25 -15.63 -3.54
C ALA A 380 -5.31 -14.94 -4.42
N PHE A 381 -5.88 -13.86 -3.91
CA PHE A 381 -6.93 -13.11 -4.58
C PHE A 381 -6.71 -11.61 -4.40
N ALA A 382 -7.04 -10.85 -5.44
CA ALA A 382 -7.09 -9.39 -5.38
C ALA A 382 -8.53 -8.90 -5.53
N PHE A 383 -8.89 -7.87 -4.80
CA PHE A 383 -10.21 -7.27 -4.74
C PHE A 383 -10.11 -5.79 -5.08
N TYR A 384 -10.91 -5.35 -6.04
CA TYR A 384 -10.90 -3.99 -6.54
C TYR A 384 -12.27 -3.38 -6.23
N PRO A 385 -12.44 -2.63 -5.13
CA PRO A 385 -13.66 -1.87 -4.91
C PRO A 385 -13.82 -0.91 -6.08
N MET A 386 -14.99 -0.89 -6.72
CA MET A 386 -15.22 -0.06 -7.91
C MET A 386 -14.96 1.40 -7.54
N ALA A 387 -13.83 1.92 -7.99
CA ALA A 387 -13.45 3.29 -7.75
C ALA A 387 -14.50 4.24 -8.35
N LYS A 388 -14.84 5.28 -7.62
CA LYS A 388 -15.57 6.45 -8.13
C LYS A 388 -14.96 6.99 -9.45
N SER A 389 -13.71 6.62 -9.77
CA SER A 389 -13.01 6.98 -11.00
C SER A 389 -13.61 6.33 -12.26
N GLN A 390 -14.25 5.16 -12.18
CA GLN A 390 -14.90 4.57 -13.35
C GLN A 390 -16.17 5.33 -13.76
N ALA A 391 -16.92 5.88 -12.79
CA ALA A 391 -18.03 6.77 -13.12
C ALA A 391 -17.55 8.05 -13.82
N HIS A 392 -16.43 8.62 -13.39
CA HIS A 392 -15.78 9.74 -14.08
C HIS A 392 -15.17 9.31 -15.42
N ALA A 393 -14.49 8.17 -15.51
CA ALA A 393 -13.96 7.66 -16.77
C ALA A 393 -15.10 7.35 -17.76
N MET A 394 -16.22 6.80 -17.28
CA MET A 394 -17.40 6.54 -18.11
C MET A 394 -18.08 7.84 -18.55
N LEU A 395 -18.17 8.85 -17.68
CA LEU A 395 -18.63 10.20 -18.05
C LEU A 395 -17.69 10.88 -19.05
N TRP A 396 -16.36 10.70 -18.92
CA TRP A 396 -15.39 11.18 -19.89
C TRP A 396 -15.50 10.43 -21.23
N VAL A 397 -15.67 9.11 -21.23
CA VAL A 397 -15.88 8.31 -22.45
C VAL A 397 -17.20 8.69 -23.12
N MET A 398 -18.27 8.88 -22.34
CA MET A 398 -19.55 9.37 -22.88
C MET A 398 -19.47 10.82 -23.37
N GLY A 399 -18.73 11.69 -22.67
CA GLY A 399 -18.45 13.06 -23.08
C GLY A 399 -17.64 13.13 -24.37
N ILE A 400 -16.58 12.32 -24.49
CA ILE A 400 -15.78 12.18 -25.73
C ILE A 400 -16.62 11.57 -26.85
N GLY A 401 -17.45 10.58 -26.55
CA GLY A 401 -18.40 10.00 -27.52
C GLY A 401 -19.40 11.02 -28.04
N ALA A 402 -19.97 11.85 -27.17
CA ALA A 402 -20.87 12.93 -27.56
C ALA A 402 -20.17 14.01 -28.39
N VAL A 403 -18.96 14.39 -28.04
CA VAL A 403 -18.13 15.34 -28.82
C VAL A 403 -17.81 14.75 -30.20
N LEU A 404 -17.43 13.47 -30.28
CA LEU A 404 -17.18 12.81 -31.56
C LEU A 404 -18.43 12.76 -32.45
N VAL A 405 -19.61 12.50 -31.87
CA VAL A 405 -20.90 12.53 -32.60
C VAL A 405 -21.19 13.94 -33.10
N VAL A 406 -20.99 14.97 -32.29
CA VAL A 406 -21.17 16.38 -32.69
C VAL A 406 -20.17 16.77 -33.77
N CYS A 407 -18.92 16.35 -33.67
CA CYS A 407 -17.90 16.56 -34.69
C CYS A 407 -18.26 15.83 -36.01
N LEU A 408 -18.78 14.58 -35.92
CA LEU A 408 -19.22 13.82 -37.08
C LEU A 408 -20.43 14.48 -37.76
N LEU A 409 -21.38 14.97 -36.97
CA LEU A 409 -22.52 15.76 -37.48
C LEU A 409 -22.07 17.07 -38.11
N ALA A 410 -21.11 17.78 -37.49
CA ALA A 410 -20.51 18.99 -38.05
C ALA A 410 -19.78 18.71 -39.39
N VAL A 411 -19.06 17.58 -39.47
CA VAL A 411 -18.40 17.15 -40.72
C VAL A 411 -19.43 16.78 -41.80
N VAL A 412 -20.55 16.11 -41.42
CA VAL A 412 -21.62 15.79 -42.35
C VAL A 412 -22.33 17.06 -42.84
N VAL A 413 -22.58 18.03 -41.96
CA VAL A 413 -23.16 19.33 -42.32
C VAL A 413 -22.17 20.15 -43.15
N ALA A 414 -20.89 20.15 -42.81
CA ALA A 414 -19.84 20.80 -43.62
C ALA A 414 -19.67 20.15 -45.00
N LYS A 415 -19.74 18.80 -45.08
CA LYS A 415 -19.75 18.10 -46.37
C LYS A 415 -21.00 18.36 -47.20
N ARG A 416 -22.18 18.61 -46.56
CA ARG A 416 -23.40 19.04 -47.30
C ARG A 416 -23.27 20.49 -47.76
N ARG A 417 -22.61 21.40 -47.04
CA ARG A 417 -22.30 22.75 -47.45
C ARG A 417 -21.17 22.82 -48.50
N LYS A 418 -20.17 21.91 -48.45
CA LYS A 418 -19.05 21.82 -49.43
C LYS A 418 -19.42 21.14 -50.73
N ARG A 419 -20.71 20.82 -51.00
CA ARG A 419 -21.16 20.35 -52.32
C ARG A 419 -21.42 21.55 -53.27
N ASP A 420 -21.32 22.75 -52.72
CA ASP A 420 -21.57 24.02 -53.47
C ASP A 420 -20.35 24.91 -53.64
N GLU A 421 -19.16 24.57 -53.14
CA GLU A 421 -17.93 25.31 -53.42
C GLU A 421 -16.68 24.39 -53.36
N GLU A 422 -15.93 24.41 -54.46
CA GLU A 422 -14.66 23.69 -54.66
C GLU A 422 -13.49 24.36 -53.91
N ASP A 423 -12.55 23.50 -53.52
CA ASP A 423 -11.11 23.70 -53.28
C ASP A 423 -10.61 24.42 -52.02
N THR A 424 -10.00 23.66 -51.12
CA THR A 424 -8.59 23.56 -50.69
C THR A 424 -8.41 22.94 -49.30
N PRO A 425 -7.27 22.29 -48.97
CA PRO A 425 -7.25 21.27 -47.92
C PRO A 425 -6.71 21.72 -46.55
N ASP A 426 -7.20 21.07 -45.60
CA ASP A 426 -6.87 20.68 -44.23
C ASP A 426 -5.50 21.08 -43.62
N ALA A 427 -5.54 21.97 -42.61
CA ALA A 427 -4.37 22.30 -41.77
C ALA A 427 -4.71 22.46 -40.26
N ALA A 428 -5.95 22.25 -39.83
CA ALA A 428 -6.37 22.69 -38.50
C ALA A 428 -6.37 21.61 -37.37
N ALA A 429 -6.31 20.33 -37.70
CA ALA A 429 -6.33 19.24 -36.72
C ALA A 429 -4.92 18.79 -36.27
N GLU A 430 -3.92 18.98 -37.10
CA GLU A 430 -2.51 18.72 -36.78
C GLU A 430 -1.90 19.80 -35.88
N ASP A 431 -2.43 21.02 -35.93
CA ASP A 431 -1.92 22.18 -35.17
C ASP A 431 -2.17 22.10 -33.66
N VAL A 432 -3.27 21.49 -33.18
CA VAL A 432 -3.62 21.48 -31.75
C VAL A 432 -2.77 20.45 -30.99
N VAL A 433 -2.54 19.27 -31.54
CA VAL A 433 -1.70 18.24 -30.93
C VAL A 433 -0.22 18.66 -31.00
N THR A 434 0.17 19.30 -32.06
CA THR A 434 1.51 19.86 -32.26
C THR A 434 1.76 21.04 -31.32
N SER A 435 0.77 21.90 -31.10
CA SER A 435 0.83 23.02 -30.14
C SER A 435 0.97 22.56 -28.70
N ALA A 436 0.23 21.55 -28.25
CA ALA A 436 0.33 21.02 -26.88
C ALA A 436 1.71 20.37 -26.62
N LYS A 437 2.23 19.61 -27.58
CA LYS A 437 3.59 19.04 -27.50
C LYS A 437 4.66 20.13 -27.48
N ARG A 438 4.48 21.21 -28.26
CA ARG A 438 5.40 22.33 -28.31
C ARG A 438 5.43 23.13 -27.00
N ILE A 439 4.29 23.33 -26.36
CA ILE A 439 4.18 23.98 -25.04
C ILE A 439 4.89 23.16 -23.97
N LEU A 440 4.71 21.85 -23.96
CA LEU A 440 5.37 20.96 -22.99
C LEU A 440 6.89 20.95 -23.22
N SER A 441 7.34 20.88 -24.48
CA SER A 441 8.77 20.97 -24.84
C SER A 441 9.39 22.25 -24.31
N GLY A 442 8.80 23.39 -24.61
CA GLY A 442 9.33 24.69 -24.16
C GLY A 442 9.38 24.83 -22.63
N LYS A 443 8.36 24.36 -21.92
CA LYS A 443 8.37 24.37 -20.45
C LYS A 443 9.43 23.42 -19.86
N LEU A 444 9.61 22.24 -20.44
CA LEU A 444 10.61 21.27 -20.00
C LEU A 444 12.03 21.78 -20.26
N GLU A 445 12.27 22.41 -21.43
CA GLU A 445 13.52 23.08 -21.77
C GLU A 445 13.83 24.22 -20.81
N ALA A 446 12.87 25.10 -20.52
CA ALA A 446 13.04 26.19 -19.56
C ALA A 446 13.40 25.69 -18.15
N LEU A 447 12.79 24.61 -17.66
CA LEU A 447 13.17 23.99 -16.38
C LEU A 447 14.61 23.46 -16.39
N MET A 448 15.08 22.94 -17.49
CA MET A 448 16.43 22.40 -17.60
C MET A 448 17.47 23.49 -17.92
N GLU A 449 17.21 24.42 -18.82
CA GLU A 449 18.21 25.40 -19.27
C GLU A 449 18.23 26.66 -18.40
N GLU A 450 17.06 27.19 -18.02
CA GLU A 450 17.00 28.42 -17.24
C GLU A 450 17.09 28.15 -15.72
N GLN A 451 16.33 27.16 -15.21
CA GLN A 451 16.31 26.83 -13.78
C GLN A 451 17.36 25.78 -13.38
N GLN A 452 17.98 25.11 -14.35
CA GLN A 452 19.04 24.11 -14.18
C GLN A 452 18.69 23.03 -13.13
N LEU A 453 17.42 22.58 -13.09
CA LEU A 453 16.92 21.59 -12.15
C LEU A 453 17.73 20.30 -12.13
N PHE A 454 18.36 19.93 -13.25
CA PHE A 454 19.24 18.76 -13.36
C PHE A 454 20.44 18.79 -12.39
N ARG A 455 20.84 19.98 -11.88
CA ARG A 455 21.93 20.12 -10.90
C ARG A 455 21.54 19.61 -9.50
N ASN A 456 20.25 19.48 -9.20
CA ASN A 456 19.83 18.80 -7.98
C ASN A 456 20.16 17.31 -8.08
N LYS A 457 21.07 16.83 -7.21
CA LYS A 457 21.53 15.43 -7.19
C LYS A 457 20.40 14.44 -6.89
N ASP A 458 19.39 14.88 -6.14
CA ASP A 458 18.24 14.06 -5.68
C ASP A 458 16.99 14.27 -6.55
N LEU A 459 17.10 14.89 -7.73
CA LEU A 459 16.01 15.19 -8.64
C LEU A 459 15.26 13.92 -9.07
N ARG A 460 13.97 13.89 -8.79
CA ARG A 460 13.05 12.81 -9.19
C ARG A 460 12.09 13.28 -10.26
N ILE A 461 11.50 12.34 -10.98
CA ILE A 461 10.48 12.64 -12.00
C ILE A 461 9.28 13.39 -11.40
N ALA A 462 8.93 13.10 -10.14
CA ALA A 462 7.86 13.77 -9.41
C ALA A 462 8.10 15.28 -9.26
N ASP A 463 9.35 15.71 -9.05
CA ASP A 463 9.72 17.12 -8.90
C ASP A 463 9.51 17.90 -10.21
N VAL A 464 9.87 17.26 -11.34
CA VAL A 464 9.66 17.84 -12.68
C VAL A 464 8.18 17.86 -13.05
N VAL A 465 7.45 16.82 -12.70
CA VAL A 465 6.00 16.71 -12.89
C VAL A 465 5.27 17.81 -12.11
N ALA A 466 5.65 18.06 -10.86
CA ALA A 466 5.10 19.14 -10.05
C ALA A 466 5.38 20.53 -10.66
N ALA A 467 6.64 20.76 -11.10
CA ALA A 467 7.04 22.03 -11.74
C ALA A 467 6.34 22.29 -13.09
N LEU A 468 6.03 21.23 -13.83
CA LEU A 468 5.31 21.30 -15.11
C LEU A 468 3.78 21.35 -14.96
N HIS A 469 3.26 21.16 -13.74
CA HIS A 469 1.83 20.99 -13.47
C HIS A 469 1.18 19.89 -14.36
N THR A 470 1.83 18.73 -14.43
CA THR A 470 1.41 17.59 -15.27
C THR A 470 1.35 16.30 -14.43
N ASN A 471 1.29 15.15 -15.05
CA ASN A 471 1.38 13.86 -14.37
C ASN A 471 2.53 12.99 -14.89
N THR A 472 2.96 12.04 -14.07
CA THR A 472 4.12 11.18 -14.36
C THR A 472 3.94 10.36 -15.64
N ASN A 473 2.73 9.87 -15.91
CA ASN A 473 2.44 9.07 -17.10
C ASN A 473 2.58 9.92 -18.38
N TYR A 474 2.09 11.16 -18.34
CA TYR A 474 2.18 12.07 -19.49
C TYR A 474 3.62 12.49 -19.79
N LEU A 475 4.40 12.84 -18.76
CA LEU A 475 5.82 13.17 -18.92
C LEU A 475 6.62 11.96 -19.40
N SER A 476 6.40 10.77 -18.83
CA SER A 476 7.06 9.54 -19.26
C SER A 476 6.71 9.17 -20.70
N ALA A 477 5.44 9.29 -21.10
CA ALA A 477 5.01 9.04 -22.48
C ALA A 477 5.64 10.05 -23.46
N TYR A 478 5.77 11.31 -23.07
CA TYR A 478 6.44 12.34 -23.85
C TYR A 478 7.95 12.02 -24.02
N LEU A 479 8.66 11.74 -22.93
CA LEU A 479 10.09 11.41 -22.97
C LEU A 479 10.36 10.15 -23.82
N ASN A 480 9.59 9.08 -23.60
CA ASN A 480 9.78 7.83 -24.31
C ASN A 480 9.28 7.87 -25.77
N GLY A 481 8.13 8.50 -26.01
CA GLY A 481 7.48 8.47 -27.33
C GLY A 481 7.92 9.61 -28.27
N VAL A 482 8.28 10.78 -27.73
CA VAL A 482 8.66 11.95 -28.56
C VAL A 482 10.17 12.16 -28.56
N LEU A 483 10.79 12.08 -27.37
CA LEU A 483 12.24 12.29 -27.22
C LEU A 483 13.05 10.99 -27.28
N ASN A 484 12.37 9.84 -27.35
CA ASN A 484 12.97 8.50 -27.39
C ASN A 484 14.04 8.27 -26.30
N THR A 485 13.75 8.74 -25.08
CA THR A 485 14.68 8.67 -23.95
C THR A 485 13.95 8.41 -22.64
N SER A 486 14.61 7.76 -21.67
CA SER A 486 14.08 7.63 -20.31
C SER A 486 14.38 8.88 -19.47
N PHE A 487 13.62 9.13 -18.39
CA PHE A 487 13.86 10.25 -17.50
C PHE A 487 15.30 10.28 -16.93
N PRO A 488 15.88 9.19 -16.41
CA PRO A 488 17.27 9.19 -15.96
C PRO A 488 18.27 9.52 -17.08
N ALA A 489 18.05 8.99 -18.28
CA ALA A 489 18.93 9.27 -19.43
C ALA A 489 18.81 10.74 -19.87
N PHE A 490 17.61 11.29 -19.89
CA PHE A 490 17.34 12.69 -20.19
C PHE A 490 18.09 13.65 -19.25
N ILE A 491 17.96 13.45 -17.92
CA ILE A 491 18.66 14.26 -16.91
C ILE A 491 20.19 14.08 -17.01
N THR A 492 20.64 12.84 -17.20
CA THR A 492 22.07 12.56 -17.37
C THR A 492 22.64 13.32 -18.58
N GLY A 493 21.90 13.39 -19.68
CA GLY A 493 22.31 14.16 -20.86
C GLY A 493 22.56 15.65 -20.55
N TYR A 494 21.69 16.30 -19.79
CA TYR A 494 21.88 17.69 -19.34
C TYR A 494 23.08 17.84 -18.42
N ARG A 495 23.24 16.92 -17.44
CA ARG A 495 24.38 16.91 -16.52
C ARG A 495 25.73 16.78 -17.24
N ILE A 496 25.80 15.93 -18.26
CA ILE A 496 27.04 15.74 -19.04
C ILE A 496 27.33 16.98 -19.88
N ARG A 497 26.35 17.56 -20.56
CA ARG A 497 26.55 18.82 -21.32
C ARG A 497 27.04 19.96 -20.41
N TYR A 498 26.44 20.09 -19.25
CA TYR A 498 26.85 21.09 -18.26
C TYR A 498 28.26 20.82 -17.71
N ALA A 499 28.62 19.57 -17.47
CA ALA A 499 29.97 19.18 -17.08
C ALA A 499 31.03 19.53 -18.16
N GLN A 500 30.69 19.31 -19.43
CA GLN A 500 31.55 19.71 -20.56
C GLN A 500 31.73 21.21 -20.60
N GLU A 501 30.69 21.98 -20.36
CA GLU A 501 30.77 23.44 -20.32
C GLU A 501 31.63 23.95 -19.17
N LEU A 502 31.45 23.39 -17.94
CA LEU A 502 32.32 23.73 -16.80
C LEU A 502 33.79 23.43 -17.09
N MET A 503 34.09 22.29 -17.71
CA MET A 503 35.47 21.91 -18.05
C MET A 503 36.08 22.77 -19.16
N ARG A 504 35.26 23.36 -20.08
CA ARG A 504 35.71 24.34 -21.04
C ARG A 504 36.00 25.68 -20.39
N GLN A 505 35.14 26.12 -19.46
CA GLN A 505 35.28 27.41 -18.76
C GLN A 505 36.44 27.41 -17.77
N ASP A 506 36.68 26.33 -17.10
CA ASP A 506 37.79 26.13 -16.17
C ASP A 506 38.45 24.74 -16.36
N PRO A 507 39.42 24.64 -17.25
CA PRO A 507 40.17 23.39 -17.47
C PRO A 507 40.90 22.88 -16.21
N ALA A 508 41.24 23.76 -15.24
CA ALA A 508 41.94 23.40 -14.04
C ALA A 508 41.00 22.81 -12.94
N MET A 509 39.66 22.94 -13.10
CA MET A 509 38.68 22.42 -12.15
C MET A 509 38.81 20.93 -11.95
N ARG A 510 38.81 20.47 -10.70
CA ARG A 510 38.93 19.04 -10.35
C ARG A 510 37.68 18.29 -10.78
N LEU A 511 37.83 17.04 -11.25
CA LEU A 511 36.72 16.22 -11.72
C LEU A 511 35.65 15.96 -10.64
N SER A 512 36.05 15.88 -9.37
CA SER A 512 35.13 15.78 -8.25
C SER A 512 34.23 17.03 -8.12
N GLN A 513 34.80 18.23 -8.34
CA GLN A 513 34.06 19.49 -8.32
C GLN A 513 33.13 19.62 -9.53
N VAL A 514 33.60 19.19 -10.70
CA VAL A 514 32.77 19.12 -11.91
C VAL A 514 31.57 18.19 -11.69
N ALA A 515 31.81 17.01 -11.12
CA ALA A 515 30.75 16.04 -10.81
C ALA A 515 29.68 16.62 -9.87
N GLU A 516 30.11 17.24 -8.78
CA GLU A 516 29.22 17.86 -7.80
C GLU A 516 28.44 19.03 -8.41
N ALA A 517 29.11 19.95 -9.10
CA ALA A 517 28.47 21.11 -9.74
C ALA A 517 27.47 20.71 -10.83
N SER A 518 27.68 19.56 -11.46
CA SER A 518 26.79 18.99 -12.50
C SER A 518 25.67 18.12 -11.95
N GLY A 519 25.53 18.01 -10.62
CA GLY A 519 24.43 17.29 -9.96
C GLY A 519 24.62 15.76 -9.89
N PHE A 520 25.83 15.24 -10.04
CA PHE A 520 26.09 13.83 -9.77
C PHE A 520 26.29 13.57 -8.28
N THR A 521 25.78 12.47 -7.79
CA THR A 521 25.88 12.08 -6.37
C THR A 521 27.32 11.79 -5.93
N ASN A 522 28.18 11.35 -6.85
CA ASN A 522 29.61 11.11 -6.61
C ASN A 522 30.39 11.08 -7.92
N GLU A 523 31.70 11.27 -7.81
CA GLU A 523 32.64 11.28 -8.94
C GLU A 523 32.61 9.97 -9.74
N LYS A 524 32.47 8.82 -9.08
CA LYS A 524 32.45 7.50 -9.76
C LYS A 524 31.25 7.37 -10.72
N SER A 525 30.08 7.85 -10.30
CA SER A 525 28.87 7.86 -11.16
C SER A 525 29.04 8.83 -12.34
N PHE A 526 29.65 10.00 -12.11
CA PHE A 526 29.99 10.95 -13.16
C PHE A 526 30.91 10.35 -14.20
N LEU A 527 32.06 9.80 -13.80
CA LEU A 527 33.06 9.21 -14.70
C LEU A 527 32.44 8.13 -15.60
N ARG A 528 31.62 7.25 -15.01
CA ARG A 528 30.94 6.18 -15.75
C ARG A 528 29.93 6.75 -16.76
N SER A 529 29.09 7.71 -16.33
CA SER A 529 28.06 8.31 -17.19
C SER A 529 28.69 9.15 -18.30
N PHE A 530 29.75 9.87 -18.00
CA PHE A 530 30.48 10.68 -19.00
C PHE A 530 31.11 9.79 -20.09
N LYS A 531 31.82 8.73 -19.69
CA LYS A 531 32.39 7.77 -20.65
C LYS A 531 31.33 7.08 -21.50
N ALA A 532 30.18 6.73 -20.89
CA ALA A 532 29.06 6.15 -21.64
C ALA A 532 28.43 7.11 -22.66
N ALA A 533 28.38 8.41 -22.34
CA ALA A 533 27.79 9.43 -23.21
C ALA A 533 28.74 9.96 -24.27
N CYS A 534 30.04 10.14 -23.95
CA CYS A 534 31.03 10.79 -24.79
C CYS A 534 32.02 9.81 -25.47
N GLY A 535 32.01 8.54 -25.07
CA GLY A 535 32.94 7.51 -25.56
C GLY A 535 34.34 7.55 -24.93
N VAL A 536 34.74 8.69 -24.39
CA VAL A 536 36.03 8.94 -23.73
C VAL A 536 35.84 9.34 -22.27
N THR A 537 36.91 9.24 -21.47
CA THR A 537 36.87 9.71 -20.09
C THR A 537 36.87 11.23 -20.00
N PRO A 538 36.39 11.85 -18.90
CA PRO A 538 36.47 13.31 -18.73
C PRO A 538 37.90 13.87 -18.82
N SER A 539 38.92 13.10 -18.40
CA SER A 539 40.33 13.49 -18.47
C SER A 539 40.84 13.47 -19.90
N GLU A 540 40.51 12.45 -20.66
CA GLU A 540 40.82 12.36 -22.10
C GLU A 540 40.12 13.49 -22.88
N TRP A 541 38.85 13.70 -22.58
CA TRP A 541 38.06 14.75 -23.21
C TRP A 541 38.62 16.17 -22.96
N LYS A 542 39.11 16.45 -21.72
CA LYS A 542 39.81 17.72 -21.44
C LYS A 542 41.05 17.93 -22.31
N GLN A 543 41.82 16.86 -22.52
CA GLN A 543 43.04 16.93 -23.35
C GLN A 543 42.75 17.11 -24.84
N GLU A 544 41.57 16.71 -25.32
CA GLU A 544 41.16 16.87 -26.71
C GLU A 544 40.59 18.28 -26.99
N VAL A 545 40.18 19.02 -25.97
CA VAL A 545 39.53 20.34 -26.09
C VAL A 545 40.49 21.47 -25.70
N GLU A 546 41.64 21.19 -25.06
CA GLU A 546 42.76 22.11 -24.90
C GLU A 546 43.58 22.22 -26.21
#